data_fcf4c41c935d23af95dc029b02f8ce2a
#
_entry.id   fcf4c41c935d23af95dc029b02f8ce2a
#
_cell.length_a   1.000
_cell.length_b   1.000
_cell.length_c   1.000
_cell.angle_alpha   90.00
_cell.angle_beta   90.00
_cell.angle_gamma   90.00
#
_symmetry.space_group_name_H-M   'P 1'
#
loop_
_entity.id
_entity.type
_entity.pdbx_description
1 polymer ?
#
loop_
_entity_poly.entity_id
_entity_poly.type
_entity_poly.pdbx_seq_one_letter_code
_entity_poly.pdbx_strand_id
1 'polypeptide(L)'
;MKIIGKLLKLAGKIVLTLLAFLLVCILLYFGKLKFEELQAHREIKEVQAEMKPLSAEYIPENISILSIGEAAHGCKEMQELKLSVFKEMVEKQGFTAFALEADYGECAEINRFIQGGEGSAEEMVQKFAFPIYHTKEMAELISWMREWNESAPEEKKVRFYGFDMQDPEGSHAFLKEYSLSHKLTTEEEFAKNLDCIKDENFSLNEKNAGEVIAFLDSLKEKAEKSPEEAQKETGNIANEQEAKEKQGLEDNQDSTEKKEFQERQDFLMELNTVRQAAETWLSKENSSVLRDRNMEENVKKILEMEQKIGSGKLVISAHDGHIQKENPIYNSMGVLLTKDFGEAYYAIGTDVWKVTDNIKVLGEAKRTVQRFVSVDPLAAQARFAKEKQYALYFSRITDEKSKVYQLIHTPMEMLQLGEGYSFLLRFLPNSYRVKGAPVQRYDSMIYLYEGNPIELLEEK
;
A
#
# COMPACT_ATOMS: atom_id res chain seq x y z
N MET A 1 -44.09 46.46 26.69
CA MET A 1 -44.55 45.52 25.65
C MET A 1 -44.29 45.94 24.22
N LYS A 2 -44.66 47.16 23.75
CA LYS A 2 -44.46 47.59 22.35
C LYS A 2 -42.98 47.63 21.84
N ILE A 3 -42.00 47.97 22.71
CA ILE A 3 -40.58 48.01 22.36
C ILE A 3 -40.04 46.58 22.19
N ILE A 4 -40.36 45.63 23.06
CA ILE A 4 -39.96 44.23 22.99
C ILE A 4 -40.47 43.59 21.68
N GLY A 5 -41.71 43.89 21.28
CA GLY A 5 -42.28 43.41 20.04
C GLY A 5 -41.62 43.94 18.78
N LYS A 6 -41.08 45.22 18.83
CA LYS A 6 -40.30 45.78 17.73
C LYS A 6 -38.89 45.14 17.64
N LEU A 7 -38.25 44.90 18.78
CA LEU A 7 -36.93 44.23 18.84
C LEU A 7 -37.02 42.79 18.35
N LEU A 8 -38.05 42.04 18.73
CA LEU A 8 -38.29 40.69 18.23
C LEU A 8 -38.53 40.64 16.71
N LYS A 9 -39.29 41.60 16.17
CA LYS A 9 -39.51 41.72 14.71
C LYS A 9 -38.20 42.07 13.96
N LEU A 10 -37.36 42.94 14.53
CA LEU A 10 -36.07 43.30 13.97
C LEU A 10 -35.10 42.12 13.97
N ALA A 11 -35.02 41.41 15.12
CA ALA A 11 -34.20 40.18 15.24
C ALA A 11 -34.67 39.12 14.24
N GLY A 12 -35.98 38.90 14.09
CA GLY A 12 -36.52 37.99 13.08
C GLY A 12 -36.15 38.34 11.64
N LYS A 13 -36.18 39.66 11.30
CA LYS A 13 -35.74 40.11 9.97
C LYS A 13 -34.21 39.85 9.75
N ILE A 14 -33.39 40.16 10.75
CA ILE A 14 -31.94 39.91 10.68
C ILE A 14 -31.66 38.39 10.47
N VAL A 15 -32.33 37.53 11.25
CA VAL A 15 -32.17 36.08 11.09
C VAL A 15 -32.60 35.62 9.70
N LEU A 16 -33.76 36.10 9.20
CA LEU A 16 -34.23 35.76 7.86
C LEU A 16 -33.24 36.22 6.75
N THR A 17 -32.68 37.41 6.90
CA THR A 17 -31.69 37.95 5.95
C THR A 17 -30.40 37.09 5.98
N LEU A 18 -29.93 36.71 7.16
CA LEU A 18 -28.76 35.80 7.30
C LEU A 18 -29.01 34.42 6.71
N LEU A 19 -30.19 33.85 6.92
CA LEU A 19 -30.59 32.58 6.30
C LEU A 19 -30.66 32.67 4.78
N ALA A 20 -31.24 33.76 4.24
CA ALA A 20 -31.28 33.99 2.80
C ALA A 20 -29.86 34.17 2.21
N PHE A 21 -28.99 34.91 2.88
CA PHE A 21 -27.59 35.06 2.48
C PHE A 21 -26.87 33.71 2.50
N LEU A 22 -27.04 32.92 3.56
CA LEU A 22 -26.45 31.57 3.67
C LEU A 22 -26.93 30.67 2.53
N LEU A 23 -28.24 30.70 2.21
CA LEU A 23 -28.79 29.93 1.10
C LEU A 23 -28.16 30.31 -0.24
N VAL A 24 -27.98 31.63 -0.50
CA VAL A 24 -27.29 32.11 -1.71
C VAL A 24 -25.86 31.62 -1.76
N CYS A 25 -25.11 31.68 -0.64
CA CYS A 25 -23.75 31.14 -0.56
C CYS A 25 -23.70 29.63 -0.87
N ILE A 26 -24.62 28.86 -0.33
CA ILE A 26 -24.74 27.42 -0.60
C ILE A 26 -25.02 27.16 -2.08
N LEU A 27 -25.97 27.88 -2.68
CA LEU A 27 -26.29 27.75 -4.11
C LEU A 27 -25.11 28.12 -5.01
N LEU A 28 -24.37 29.17 -4.68
CA LEU A 28 -23.16 29.57 -5.41
C LEU A 28 -22.08 28.52 -5.28
N TYR A 29 -21.89 27.96 -4.09
CA TYR A 29 -20.92 26.88 -3.85
C TYR A 29 -21.22 25.63 -4.69
N PHE A 30 -22.45 25.11 -4.64
CA PHE A 30 -22.84 23.95 -5.45
C PHE A 30 -22.85 24.29 -6.95
N GLY A 31 -23.20 25.51 -7.32
CA GLY A 31 -23.10 26.01 -8.70
C GLY A 31 -21.65 25.98 -9.22
N LYS A 32 -20.70 26.39 -8.37
CA LYS A 32 -19.27 26.32 -8.67
C LYS A 32 -18.81 24.87 -8.88
N LEU A 33 -19.13 23.96 -7.93
CA LEU A 33 -18.75 22.55 -8.04
C LEU A 33 -19.30 21.91 -9.33
N LYS A 34 -20.56 22.20 -9.67
CA LYS A 34 -21.16 21.69 -10.91
C LYS A 34 -20.53 22.28 -12.16
N PHE A 35 -20.14 23.53 -12.11
CA PHE A 35 -19.42 24.18 -13.22
C PHE A 35 -18.03 23.55 -13.43
N GLU A 36 -17.27 23.29 -12.37
CA GLU A 36 -15.98 22.61 -12.42
C GLU A 36 -16.11 21.20 -13.04
N GLU A 37 -17.09 20.42 -12.60
CA GLU A 37 -17.41 19.11 -13.19
C GLU A 37 -17.70 19.20 -14.70
N LEU A 38 -18.53 20.17 -15.12
CA LEU A 38 -18.85 20.40 -16.53
C LEU A 38 -17.64 20.84 -17.37
N GLN A 39 -16.75 21.66 -16.80
CA GLN A 39 -15.52 22.07 -17.48
C GLN A 39 -14.55 20.90 -17.66
N ALA A 40 -14.34 20.10 -16.59
CA ALA A 40 -13.48 18.93 -16.64
C ALA A 40 -14.00 17.85 -17.62
N HIS A 41 -15.31 17.76 -17.77
CA HIS A 41 -15.95 16.80 -18.69
C HIS A 41 -15.93 17.24 -20.16
N ARG A 42 -15.26 18.32 -20.55
CA ARG A 42 -15.14 18.70 -21.96
C ARG A 42 -14.23 17.72 -22.72
N GLU A 43 -14.54 17.49 -23.96
CA GLU A 43 -13.72 16.66 -24.86
C GLU A 43 -12.38 17.36 -25.15
N ILE A 44 -11.28 16.58 -25.06
CA ILE A 44 -9.92 17.03 -25.39
C ILE A 44 -9.31 16.00 -26.32
N LYS A 45 -9.42 16.26 -27.63
CA LYS A 45 -9.00 15.33 -28.70
C LYS A 45 -7.51 15.00 -28.67
N GLU A 46 -6.69 15.93 -28.22
CA GLU A 46 -5.25 15.75 -28.08
C GLU A 46 -4.94 14.68 -27.02
N VAL A 47 -5.73 14.60 -25.92
CA VAL A 47 -5.58 13.53 -24.92
C VAL A 47 -5.90 12.18 -25.54
N GLN A 48 -6.95 12.10 -26.35
CA GLN A 48 -7.35 10.83 -26.99
C GLN A 48 -6.26 10.28 -27.92
N ALA A 49 -5.46 11.16 -28.58
CA ALA A 49 -4.34 10.77 -29.41
C ALA A 49 -3.16 10.16 -28.62
N GLU A 50 -3.00 10.54 -27.35
CA GLU A 50 -1.94 10.05 -26.46
C GLU A 50 -2.36 8.86 -25.57
N MET A 51 -3.63 8.44 -25.61
CA MET A 51 -4.12 7.29 -24.85
C MET A 51 -3.37 6.02 -25.24
N LYS A 52 -2.83 5.31 -24.27
CA LYS A 52 -2.17 4.02 -24.42
C LYS A 52 -2.83 2.96 -23.54
N PRO A 53 -2.75 1.67 -23.87
CA PRO A 53 -3.03 0.62 -22.93
C PRO A 53 -1.94 0.58 -21.84
N LEU A 54 -2.22 -0.09 -20.73
CA LEU A 54 -1.18 -0.50 -19.78
C LEU A 54 -0.24 -1.48 -20.52
N SER A 55 1.05 -1.16 -20.56
CA SER A 55 2.07 -2.05 -21.13
C SER A 55 3.45 -1.72 -20.58
N ALA A 56 4.21 -2.77 -20.25
CA ALA A 56 5.62 -2.69 -19.86
C ALA A 56 6.53 -2.09 -20.94
N GLU A 57 6.12 -2.13 -22.22
CA GLU A 57 6.81 -1.50 -23.35
C GLU A 57 7.06 0.00 -23.16
N TYR A 58 6.21 0.66 -22.37
CA TYR A 58 6.30 2.10 -22.10
C TYR A 58 7.01 2.44 -20.79
N ILE A 59 7.40 1.42 -20.01
CA ILE A 59 8.06 1.54 -18.71
C ILE A 59 9.55 1.24 -18.88
N PRO A 60 10.48 2.06 -18.38
CA PRO A 60 11.91 1.83 -18.50
C PRO A 60 12.35 0.47 -17.92
N GLU A 61 13.31 -0.21 -18.55
CA GLU A 61 13.79 -1.53 -18.09
C GLU A 61 14.73 -1.46 -16.88
N ASN A 62 15.33 -0.28 -16.66
CA ASN A 62 16.34 -0.06 -15.61
C ASN A 62 15.73 0.23 -14.22
N ILE A 63 14.40 0.11 -14.07
CA ILE A 63 13.74 0.32 -12.79
C ILE A 63 13.91 -0.90 -11.87
N SER A 64 14.10 -0.63 -10.58
CA SER A 64 14.15 -1.65 -9.52
C SER A 64 12.85 -1.68 -8.72
N ILE A 65 12.18 -0.54 -8.57
CA ILE A 65 10.91 -0.42 -7.85
C ILE A 65 9.90 0.23 -8.76
N LEU A 66 8.80 -0.49 -9.04
CA LEU A 66 7.61 0.06 -9.66
C LEU A 66 6.50 0.16 -8.63
N SER A 67 5.92 1.34 -8.44
CA SER A 67 4.74 1.50 -7.61
C SER A 67 3.47 1.66 -8.45
N ILE A 68 2.40 1.00 -8.03
CA ILE A 68 1.03 1.24 -8.51
C ILE A 68 0.19 1.82 -7.39
N GLY A 69 -0.42 2.97 -7.65
CA GLY A 69 -1.22 3.70 -6.70
C GLY A 69 -2.70 3.34 -6.74
N GLU A 70 -3.39 3.73 -5.68
CA GLU A 70 -4.83 3.68 -5.55
C GLU A 70 -5.37 5.06 -5.18
N ALA A 71 -6.19 5.68 -6.04
CA ALA A 71 -6.88 6.92 -5.71
C ALA A 71 -8.08 6.68 -4.78
N ALA A 72 -8.58 5.43 -4.67
CA ALA A 72 -9.69 5.04 -3.81
C ALA A 72 -9.57 3.55 -3.44
N HIS A 73 -9.38 3.25 -2.17
CA HIS A 73 -9.16 1.88 -1.68
C HIS A 73 -10.34 0.93 -1.93
N GLY A 74 -11.57 1.42 -1.82
CA GLY A 74 -12.79 0.64 -2.00
C GLY A 74 -13.27 0.55 -3.46
N CYS A 75 -12.40 0.83 -4.45
CA CYS A 75 -12.68 0.75 -5.87
C CYS A 75 -12.17 -0.59 -6.44
N LYS A 76 -13.11 -1.38 -6.99
CA LYS A 76 -12.84 -2.70 -7.57
C LYS A 76 -11.77 -2.67 -8.65
N GLU A 77 -11.91 -1.79 -9.64
CA GLU A 77 -11.00 -1.71 -10.79
C GLU A 77 -9.56 -1.36 -10.37
N MET A 78 -9.38 -0.62 -9.26
CA MET A 78 -8.06 -0.34 -8.71
C MET A 78 -7.45 -1.59 -8.03
N GLN A 79 -8.27 -2.46 -7.45
CA GLN A 79 -7.81 -3.76 -6.96
C GLN A 79 -7.39 -4.67 -8.14
N GLU A 80 -8.17 -4.70 -9.23
CA GLU A 80 -7.84 -5.45 -10.47
C GLU A 80 -6.53 -4.97 -11.14
N LEU A 81 -6.21 -3.68 -11.03
CA LEU A 81 -4.97 -3.13 -11.58
C LEU A 81 -3.72 -3.72 -10.93
N LYS A 82 -3.76 -4.14 -9.65
CA LYS A 82 -2.62 -4.79 -8.99
C LYS A 82 -2.16 -6.03 -9.74
N LEU A 83 -3.10 -6.93 -10.03
CA LEU A 83 -2.82 -8.13 -10.82
C LEU A 83 -2.37 -7.77 -12.24
N SER A 84 -3.06 -6.84 -12.89
CA SER A 84 -2.77 -6.48 -14.30
C SER A 84 -1.37 -5.90 -14.46
N VAL A 85 -0.96 -4.98 -13.55
CA VAL A 85 0.37 -4.37 -13.55
C VAL A 85 1.44 -5.41 -13.19
N PHE A 86 1.22 -6.18 -12.11
CA PHE A 86 2.21 -7.16 -11.67
C PHE A 86 2.46 -8.23 -12.72
N LYS A 87 1.40 -8.79 -13.30
CA LYS A 87 1.48 -9.78 -14.38
C LYS A 87 2.28 -9.26 -15.57
N GLU A 88 1.98 -8.05 -16.04
CA GLU A 88 2.69 -7.41 -17.15
C GLU A 88 4.20 -7.25 -16.84
N MET A 89 4.55 -6.86 -15.59
CA MET A 89 5.94 -6.69 -15.19
C MET A 89 6.67 -8.02 -15.01
N VAL A 90 6.02 -9.04 -14.49
CA VAL A 90 6.59 -10.40 -14.39
C VAL A 90 6.87 -10.98 -15.77
N GLU A 91 5.88 -10.95 -16.66
CA GLU A 91 5.98 -11.58 -17.98
C GLU A 91 6.93 -10.86 -18.94
N LYS A 92 7.05 -9.53 -18.84
CA LYS A 92 7.78 -8.70 -19.80
C LYS A 92 9.13 -8.20 -19.31
N GLN A 93 9.25 -7.90 -18.02
CA GLN A 93 10.47 -7.31 -17.44
C GLN A 93 11.10 -8.16 -16.32
N GLY A 94 10.53 -9.35 -16.05
CA GLY A 94 11.12 -10.32 -15.12
C GLY A 94 11.11 -9.89 -13.65
N PHE A 95 10.10 -9.14 -13.22
CA PHE A 95 9.89 -8.86 -11.80
C PHE A 95 9.52 -10.15 -11.07
N THR A 96 9.98 -10.32 -9.83
CA THR A 96 9.73 -11.52 -9.02
C THR A 96 9.10 -11.23 -7.66
N ALA A 97 8.85 -9.97 -7.34
CA ALA A 97 8.28 -9.61 -6.05
C ALA A 97 7.14 -8.61 -6.18
N PHE A 98 6.09 -8.83 -5.38
CA PHE A 98 4.99 -7.90 -5.15
C PHE A 98 4.91 -7.59 -3.66
N ALA A 99 4.78 -6.30 -3.30
CA ALA A 99 4.57 -5.90 -1.93
C ALA A 99 3.36 -4.96 -1.81
N LEU A 100 2.59 -5.15 -0.74
CA LEU A 100 1.33 -4.45 -0.47
C LEU A 100 1.46 -3.53 0.74
N GLU A 101 0.67 -2.45 0.76
CA GLU A 101 0.41 -1.62 1.94
C GLU A 101 -0.42 -2.41 2.97
N ALA A 102 0.20 -3.45 3.52
CA ALA A 102 -0.33 -4.36 4.53
C ALA A 102 0.81 -4.82 5.44
N ASP A 103 0.49 -5.38 6.59
CA ASP A 103 1.51 -5.81 7.56
C ASP A 103 2.37 -6.95 7.01
N TYR A 104 3.66 -6.95 7.36
CA TYR A 104 4.60 -7.94 6.84
C TYR A 104 4.22 -9.37 7.26
N GLY A 105 3.86 -9.58 8.53
CA GLY A 105 3.54 -10.92 9.07
C GLY A 105 2.34 -11.58 8.36
N GLU A 106 1.29 -10.82 8.09
CA GLU A 106 0.12 -11.29 7.32
C GLU A 106 0.51 -11.70 5.90
N CYS A 107 1.30 -10.87 5.23
CA CYS A 107 1.76 -11.11 3.88
C CYS A 107 2.78 -12.28 3.79
N ALA A 108 3.58 -12.50 4.83
CA ALA A 108 4.47 -13.66 4.92
C ALA A 108 3.69 -14.99 4.96
N GLU A 109 2.52 -15.02 5.62
CA GLU A 109 1.62 -16.19 5.60
C GLU A 109 1.08 -16.45 4.20
N ILE A 110 0.64 -15.40 3.50
CA ILE A 110 0.20 -15.47 2.11
C ILE A 110 1.35 -15.95 1.21
N ASN A 111 2.57 -15.44 1.41
CA ASN A 111 3.74 -15.88 0.66
C ASN A 111 4.02 -17.37 0.85
N ARG A 112 3.90 -17.91 2.07
CA ARG A 112 4.03 -19.37 2.32
C ARG A 112 3.03 -20.17 1.50
N PHE A 113 1.77 -19.71 1.40
CA PHE A 113 0.77 -20.34 0.53
C PHE A 113 1.19 -20.28 -0.94
N ILE A 114 1.62 -19.13 -1.45
CA ILE A 114 2.07 -18.95 -2.84
C ILE A 114 3.27 -19.84 -3.18
N GLN A 115 4.16 -20.12 -2.20
CA GLN A 115 5.31 -21.01 -2.35
C GLN A 115 4.97 -22.51 -2.22
N GLY A 116 3.71 -22.88 -2.13
CA GLY A 116 3.28 -24.29 -2.11
C GLY A 116 2.63 -24.76 -0.80
N GLY A 117 2.38 -23.85 0.16
CA GLY A 117 1.67 -24.13 1.40
C GLY A 117 0.21 -24.57 1.19
N GLU A 118 -0.42 -25.10 2.23
CA GLU A 118 -1.81 -25.51 2.23
C GLU A 118 -2.77 -24.30 2.29
N GLY A 119 -4.04 -24.51 1.92
CA GLY A 119 -5.10 -23.53 1.97
C GLY A 119 -5.65 -23.11 0.60
N SER A 120 -6.41 -22.06 0.57
CA SER A 120 -6.95 -21.43 -0.65
C SER A 120 -6.70 -19.92 -0.66
N ALA A 121 -6.77 -19.29 -1.81
CA ALA A 121 -6.59 -17.84 -1.93
C ALA A 121 -7.68 -17.06 -1.18
N GLU A 122 -8.92 -17.60 -1.14
CA GLU A 122 -10.03 -17.03 -0.36
C GLU A 122 -9.79 -17.10 1.15
N GLU A 123 -9.10 -18.13 1.64
CA GLU A 123 -8.66 -18.21 3.04
C GLU A 123 -7.51 -17.24 3.32
N MET A 124 -6.59 -17.08 2.37
CA MET A 124 -5.45 -16.17 2.51
C MET A 124 -5.87 -14.72 2.61
N VAL A 125 -6.86 -14.27 1.83
CA VAL A 125 -7.32 -12.87 1.93
C VAL A 125 -7.96 -12.54 3.27
N GLN A 126 -8.46 -13.52 4.03
CA GLN A 126 -8.99 -13.31 5.39
C GLN A 126 -7.87 -13.09 6.43
N LYS A 127 -6.60 -13.27 6.06
CA LYS A 127 -5.45 -13.01 6.93
C LYS A 127 -5.11 -11.52 7.04
N PHE A 128 -5.57 -10.69 6.11
CA PHE A 128 -5.35 -9.26 6.20
C PHE A 128 -6.16 -8.66 7.35
N ALA A 129 -5.57 -7.79 8.15
CA ALA A 129 -6.27 -6.99 9.15
C ALA A 129 -7.23 -5.97 8.52
N PHE A 130 -6.90 -5.50 7.31
CA PHE A 130 -7.73 -4.53 6.61
C PHE A 130 -8.76 -5.19 5.69
N PRO A 131 -10.07 -5.09 6.00
CA PRO A 131 -11.14 -5.69 5.18
C PRO A 131 -11.17 -5.25 3.72
N ILE A 132 -10.53 -4.13 3.36
CA ILE A 132 -10.42 -3.68 1.96
C ILE A 132 -9.70 -4.69 1.06
N TYR A 133 -8.95 -5.61 1.65
CA TYR A 133 -8.25 -6.68 0.93
C TYR A 133 -8.97 -8.03 0.98
N HIS A 134 -10.08 -8.17 1.74
CA HIS A 134 -10.92 -9.38 1.75
C HIS A 134 -11.78 -9.46 0.49
N THR A 135 -11.18 -9.40 -0.67
CA THR A 135 -11.87 -9.25 -1.95
C THR A 135 -11.54 -10.38 -2.91
N LYS A 136 -12.44 -10.59 -3.88
CA LYS A 136 -12.22 -11.54 -4.96
C LYS A 136 -11.01 -11.15 -5.81
N GLU A 137 -10.82 -9.87 -6.05
CA GLU A 137 -9.73 -9.32 -6.85
C GLU A 137 -8.36 -9.61 -6.21
N MET A 138 -8.26 -9.50 -4.88
CA MET A 138 -7.05 -9.87 -4.16
C MET A 138 -6.83 -11.39 -4.16
N ALA A 139 -7.90 -12.18 -4.00
CA ALA A 139 -7.82 -13.63 -4.13
C ALA A 139 -7.38 -14.06 -5.54
N GLU A 140 -7.81 -13.37 -6.59
CA GLU A 140 -7.36 -13.60 -7.97
C GLU A 140 -5.86 -13.31 -8.16
N LEU A 141 -5.34 -12.23 -7.55
CA LEU A 141 -3.89 -11.95 -7.55
C LEU A 141 -3.10 -13.07 -6.87
N ILE A 142 -3.52 -13.49 -5.67
CA ILE A 142 -2.85 -14.55 -4.90
C ILE A 142 -2.93 -15.89 -5.63
N SER A 143 -4.09 -16.24 -6.22
CA SER A 143 -4.26 -17.46 -7.04
C SER A 143 -3.34 -17.47 -8.24
N TRP A 144 -3.28 -16.34 -8.99
CA TRP A 144 -2.41 -16.23 -10.14
C TRP A 144 -0.92 -16.39 -9.77
N MET A 145 -0.49 -15.80 -8.65
CA MET A 145 0.89 -15.94 -8.17
C MET A 145 1.21 -17.40 -7.81
N ARG A 146 0.26 -18.12 -7.18
CA ARG A 146 0.39 -19.55 -6.88
C ARG A 146 0.52 -20.36 -8.15
N GLU A 147 -0.40 -20.18 -9.10
CA GLU A 147 -0.41 -20.90 -10.39
C GLU A 147 0.86 -20.63 -11.20
N TRP A 148 1.35 -19.39 -11.19
CA TRP A 148 2.63 -19.05 -11.81
C TRP A 148 3.78 -19.86 -11.21
N ASN A 149 3.87 -19.92 -9.88
CA ASN A 149 4.93 -20.60 -9.17
C ASN A 149 4.92 -22.12 -9.34
N GLU A 150 3.76 -22.74 -9.62
CA GLU A 150 3.65 -24.19 -9.91
C GLU A 150 4.37 -24.59 -11.20
N SER A 151 4.47 -23.69 -12.16
CA SER A 151 5.06 -23.93 -13.47
C SER A 151 6.37 -23.19 -13.74
N ALA A 152 6.67 -22.16 -12.96
CA ALA A 152 7.86 -21.34 -13.15
C ALA A 152 9.14 -22.03 -12.63
N PRO A 153 10.27 -21.88 -13.31
CA PRO A 153 11.55 -22.28 -12.75
C PRO A 153 11.88 -21.44 -11.51
N GLU A 154 12.69 -21.97 -10.61
CA GLU A 154 12.95 -21.42 -9.27
C GLU A 154 13.32 -19.93 -9.28
N GLU A 155 14.20 -19.54 -10.22
CA GLU A 155 14.67 -18.15 -10.36
C GLU A 155 13.59 -17.17 -10.88
N LYS A 156 12.45 -17.68 -11.35
CA LYS A 156 11.31 -16.88 -11.83
C LYS A 156 10.08 -16.97 -10.93
N LYS A 157 10.16 -17.71 -9.84
CA LYS A 157 9.09 -17.74 -8.86
C LYS A 157 8.85 -16.38 -8.27
N VAL A 158 7.60 -16.05 -8.08
CA VAL A 158 7.17 -14.76 -7.51
C VAL A 158 6.91 -14.88 -6.01
N ARG A 159 7.07 -13.76 -5.29
CA ARG A 159 6.90 -13.66 -3.84
C ARG A 159 6.00 -12.50 -3.47
N PHE A 160 5.29 -12.66 -2.37
CA PHE A 160 4.35 -11.67 -1.83
C PHE A 160 4.86 -11.15 -0.48
N TYR A 161 4.88 -9.81 -0.31
CA TYR A 161 5.35 -9.14 0.88
C TYR A 161 4.36 -8.08 1.37
N GLY A 162 4.46 -7.68 2.64
CA GLY A 162 3.89 -6.48 3.19
C GLY A 162 4.99 -5.50 3.59
N PHE A 163 4.71 -4.21 3.54
CA PHE A 163 5.68 -3.20 3.98
C PHE A 163 5.14 -2.24 5.04
N ASP A 164 3.90 -2.42 5.49
CA ASP A 164 3.30 -1.66 6.60
C ASP A 164 3.56 -2.32 7.96
N MET A 165 3.18 -1.63 9.05
CA MET A 165 3.43 -2.07 10.42
C MET A 165 2.28 -1.68 11.37
N GLN A 166 1.07 -1.46 10.86
CA GLN A 166 -0.05 -0.96 11.66
C GLN A 166 -0.71 -2.04 12.51
N ASP A 167 -0.62 -3.30 12.10
CA ASP A 167 -1.24 -4.45 12.76
C ASP A 167 -0.22 -5.59 12.97
N PRO A 168 0.52 -5.60 14.08
CA PRO A 168 1.57 -6.57 14.33
C PRO A 168 1.06 -7.97 14.78
N GLU A 169 -0.26 -8.20 14.89
CA GLU A 169 -0.83 -9.48 15.35
C GLU A 169 -0.39 -10.65 14.46
N GLY A 170 -0.42 -10.47 13.15
CA GLY A 170 -0.03 -11.48 12.16
C GLY A 170 1.39 -12.04 12.36
N SER A 171 2.28 -11.26 12.96
CA SER A 171 3.66 -11.69 13.25
C SER A 171 3.79 -12.58 14.49
N HIS A 172 2.80 -12.60 15.40
CA HIS A 172 2.96 -13.23 16.73
C HIS A 172 3.30 -14.71 16.66
N ALA A 173 2.55 -15.47 15.87
CA ALA A 173 2.68 -16.94 15.80
C ALA A 173 4.05 -17.37 15.26
N PHE A 174 4.49 -16.76 14.17
CA PHE A 174 5.77 -17.07 13.55
C PHE A 174 6.96 -16.62 14.41
N LEU A 175 6.91 -15.43 15.00
CA LEU A 175 7.93 -14.95 15.93
C LEU A 175 8.08 -15.89 17.13
N LYS A 176 6.95 -16.40 17.67
CA LYS A 176 6.98 -17.38 18.77
C LYS A 176 7.63 -18.69 18.35
N GLU A 177 7.17 -19.28 17.25
CA GLU A 177 7.68 -20.56 16.75
C GLU A 177 9.18 -20.49 16.44
N TYR A 178 9.60 -19.46 15.68
CA TYR A 178 11.02 -19.28 15.33
C TYR A 178 11.88 -19.08 16.58
N SER A 179 11.46 -18.20 17.50
CA SER A 179 12.23 -17.88 18.70
C SER A 179 12.42 -19.10 19.61
N LEU A 180 11.40 -19.96 19.73
CA LEU A 180 11.48 -21.16 20.55
C LEU A 180 12.28 -22.28 19.88
N SER A 181 12.07 -22.54 18.60
CA SER A 181 12.80 -23.59 17.84
C SER A 181 14.30 -23.28 17.79
N HIS A 182 14.68 -22.02 17.65
CA HIS A 182 16.08 -21.56 17.65
C HIS A 182 16.64 -21.24 19.05
N LYS A 183 15.86 -21.48 20.12
CA LYS A 183 16.25 -21.26 21.53
C LYS A 183 16.70 -19.82 21.82
N LEU A 184 16.10 -18.84 21.15
CA LEU A 184 16.40 -17.42 21.34
C LEU A 184 15.79 -16.90 22.65
N THR A 185 14.70 -17.54 23.13
CA THR A 185 13.99 -17.20 24.37
C THR A 185 13.24 -18.41 24.92
N THR A 186 12.61 -18.25 26.09
CA THR A 186 11.68 -19.23 26.66
C THR A 186 10.23 -18.84 26.37
N GLU A 187 9.29 -19.82 26.44
CA GLU A 187 7.87 -19.54 26.24
C GLU A 187 7.31 -18.52 27.25
N GLU A 188 7.73 -18.60 28.51
CA GLU A 188 7.32 -17.67 29.55
C GLU A 188 7.81 -16.23 29.28
N GLU A 189 9.08 -16.10 28.86
CA GLU A 189 9.68 -14.79 28.54
C GLU A 189 9.04 -14.18 27.28
N PHE A 190 8.79 -15.02 26.25
CA PHE A 190 8.10 -14.59 25.03
C PHE A 190 6.68 -14.08 25.35
N ALA A 191 5.87 -14.88 26.03
CA ALA A 191 4.51 -14.53 26.40
C ALA A 191 4.44 -13.22 27.23
N LYS A 192 5.32 -13.10 28.22
CA LYS A 192 5.41 -11.88 29.05
C LYS A 192 5.62 -10.61 28.22
N ASN A 193 6.45 -10.66 27.19
CA ASN A 193 6.86 -9.48 26.44
C ASN A 193 6.08 -9.24 25.14
N LEU A 194 5.54 -10.29 24.48
CA LEU A 194 4.91 -10.16 23.16
C LEU A 194 3.45 -10.59 23.08
N ASP A 195 2.87 -11.26 24.10
CA ASP A 195 1.43 -11.57 24.04
C ASP A 195 0.52 -10.32 24.00
N CYS A 196 1.08 -9.14 24.26
CA CYS A 196 0.37 -7.87 24.13
C CYS A 196 0.02 -7.50 22.67
N ILE A 197 0.59 -8.18 21.66
CA ILE A 197 0.27 -7.95 20.24
C ILE A 197 -0.69 -9.00 19.66
N LYS A 198 -1.22 -9.92 20.47
CA LYS A 198 -1.83 -11.20 20.07
C LYS A 198 -3.32 -11.15 19.78
N ASP A 199 -4.05 -10.14 20.19
CA ASP A 199 -5.50 -10.14 20.09
C ASP A 199 -6.09 -8.78 19.72
N GLU A 200 -7.38 -8.77 19.34
CA GLU A 200 -8.19 -7.58 18.97
C GLU A 200 -8.16 -6.44 19.99
N ASN A 201 -7.78 -6.75 21.24
CA ASN A 201 -7.65 -5.78 22.32
C ASN A 201 -6.19 -5.41 22.56
N PHE A 202 -5.43 -5.10 21.52
CA PHE A 202 -4.03 -4.72 21.63
C PHE A 202 -3.71 -4.07 22.96
N SER A 203 -2.99 -4.78 23.81
CA SER A 203 -2.48 -4.19 25.05
C SER A 203 -1.14 -3.48 24.87
N LEU A 204 -0.59 -3.47 23.65
CA LEU A 204 0.55 -2.64 23.27
C LEU A 204 0.18 -1.16 23.39
N ASN A 205 0.94 -0.41 24.18
CA ASN A 205 0.68 1.00 24.46
C ASN A 205 1.96 1.69 24.99
N GLU A 206 1.90 2.99 25.23
CA GLU A 206 3.03 3.81 25.71
C GLU A 206 3.75 3.22 26.94
N LYS A 207 3.07 2.45 27.82
CA LYS A 207 3.67 1.94 29.05
C LYS A 207 4.55 0.72 28.82
N ASN A 208 4.20 -0.16 27.85
CA ASN A 208 4.93 -1.40 27.58
C ASN A 208 5.75 -1.38 26.29
N ALA A 209 5.54 -0.41 25.42
CA ALA A 209 6.25 -0.32 24.14
C ALA A 209 7.79 -0.35 24.29
N GLY A 210 8.33 0.30 25.30
CA GLY A 210 9.77 0.28 25.57
C GLY A 210 10.31 -1.10 25.95
N GLU A 211 9.55 -1.88 26.74
CA GLU A 211 9.91 -3.26 27.11
C GLU A 211 9.82 -4.19 25.91
N VAL A 212 8.77 -4.02 25.08
CA VAL A 212 8.61 -4.76 23.82
C VAL A 212 9.79 -4.52 22.88
N ILE A 213 10.16 -3.26 22.64
CA ILE A 213 11.31 -2.90 21.80
C ILE A 213 12.60 -3.54 22.31
N ALA A 214 12.88 -3.41 23.62
CA ALA A 214 14.09 -3.99 24.21
C ALA A 214 14.13 -5.52 24.06
N PHE A 215 12.99 -6.20 24.18
CA PHE A 215 12.90 -7.63 23.97
C PHE A 215 13.13 -8.02 22.51
N LEU A 216 12.50 -7.32 21.56
CA LEU A 216 12.69 -7.56 20.11
C LEU A 216 14.16 -7.32 19.69
N ASP A 217 14.80 -6.25 20.19
CA ASP A 217 16.21 -5.98 19.94
C ASP A 217 17.11 -7.11 20.51
N SER A 218 16.77 -7.67 21.66
CA SER A 218 17.46 -8.85 22.23
C SER A 218 17.30 -10.11 21.35
N LEU A 219 16.10 -10.37 20.82
CA LEU A 219 15.87 -11.49 19.91
C LEU A 219 16.65 -11.33 18.60
N LYS A 220 16.67 -10.11 18.06
CA LYS A 220 17.43 -9.76 16.86
C LYS A 220 18.93 -10.02 17.06
N GLU A 221 19.51 -9.51 18.14
CA GLU A 221 20.94 -9.70 18.45
C GLU A 221 21.31 -11.18 18.57
N LYS A 222 20.46 -11.99 19.20
CA LYS A 222 20.66 -13.44 19.32
C LYS A 222 20.55 -14.15 17.98
N ALA A 223 19.62 -13.74 17.12
CA ALA A 223 19.45 -14.33 15.79
C ALA A 223 20.58 -13.93 14.80
N GLU A 224 21.20 -12.77 14.98
CA GLU A 224 22.29 -12.27 14.15
C GLU A 224 23.66 -12.88 14.50
N LYS A 225 23.83 -13.39 15.73
CA LYS A 225 25.07 -14.09 16.13
C LYS A 225 25.24 -15.37 15.32
N SER A 226 26.45 -15.60 14.79
CA SER A 226 26.74 -16.83 14.05
C SER A 226 26.66 -18.06 14.98
N PRO A 227 26.34 -19.27 14.45
CA PRO A 227 26.34 -20.50 15.24
C PRO A 227 27.70 -20.74 15.97
N GLU A 228 28.82 -20.28 15.39
CA GLU A 228 30.16 -20.40 15.98
C GLU A 228 30.35 -19.45 17.18
N GLU A 229 29.76 -18.26 17.16
CA GLU A 229 29.80 -17.32 18.29
C GLU A 229 28.85 -17.77 19.43
N ALA A 230 27.69 -18.31 19.08
CA ALA A 230 26.75 -18.85 20.05
C ALA A 230 27.32 -20.12 20.78
N GLN A 231 28.10 -20.96 20.10
CA GLN A 231 28.76 -22.11 20.69
C GLN A 231 29.92 -21.74 21.62
N LYS A 232 30.62 -20.62 21.40
CA LYS A 232 31.67 -20.12 22.30
C LYS A 232 31.15 -19.63 23.64
N GLU A 233 29.93 -19.05 23.66
CA GLU A 233 29.30 -18.61 24.92
C GLU A 233 28.71 -19.78 25.74
N THR A 234 28.36 -20.91 25.12
CA THR A 234 27.77 -22.07 25.80
C THR A 234 28.77 -23.18 26.19
N GLY A 235 30.05 -23.04 25.87
CA GLY A 235 31.12 -23.88 26.43
C GLY A 235 31.10 -25.37 26.06
N ASN A 236 30.55 -25.78 24.92
CA ASN A 236 30.57 -27.16 24.48
C ASN A 236 31.44 -27.37 23.25
N ILE A 237 32.58 -28.05 23.47
CA ILE A 237 33.46 -28.60 22.45
C ILE A 237 32.92 -30.00 22.11
N ALA A 238 32.47 -30.24 20.90
CA ALA A 238 32.26 -31.58 20.36
C ALA A 238 32.68 -31.67 18.91
N ASN A 239 33.83 -32.30 18.76
CA ASN A 239 34.39 -33.15 17.70
C ASN A 239 34.02 -32.95 16.22
N GLU A 240 35.07 -32.55 15.49
CA GLU A 240 35.28 -32.83 14.06
C GLU A 240 35.33 -34.35 13.82
N GLN A 241 34.35 -34.86 13.05
CA GLN A 241 34.54 -36.02 12.14
C GLN A 241 33.24 -36.24 11.36
N GLU A 242 33.23 -35.84 10.10
CA GLU A 242 32.58 -36.51 8.98
C GLU A 242 32.64 -35.62 7.72
N ALA A 243 33.78 -35.60 7.13
CA ALA A 243 33.93 -35.09 5.76
C ALA A 243 34.27 -36.30 4.88
N LYS A 244 33.26 -36.86 4.18
CA LYS A 244 33.44 -37.56 2.90
C LYS A 244 32.21 -38.37 2.55
N GLU A 245 31.29 -37.73 1.80
CA GLU A 245 30.47 -38.37 0.78
C GLU A 245 29.67 -37.26 0.05
N LYS A 246 30.32 -36.62 -0.91
CA LYS A 246 29.71 -35.53 -1.69
C LYS A 246 29.99 -35.79 -3.16
N GLN A 247 28.96 -36.26 -3.88
CA GLN A 247 28.81 -36.03 -5.33
C GLN A 247 27.36 -36.22 -5.84
N GLY A 248 26.36 -36.01 -5.01
CA GLY A 248 24.94 -36.04 -5.38
C GLY A 248 24.05 -35.09 -4.56
N LEU A 249 24.66 -34.14 -3.82
CA LEU A 249 23.99 -33.33 -2.78
C LEU A 249 24.01 -31.82 -3.05
N GLU A 250 24.63 -31.33 -4.14
CA GLU A 250 24.82 -29.88 -4.33
C GLU A 250 23.51 -29.13 -4.59
N ASP A 251 22.58 -29.68 -5.39
CA ASP A 251 21.29 -29.03 -5.68
C ASP A 251 20.34 -29.00 -4.45
N ASN A 252 20.36 -30.03 -3.61
CA ASN A 252 19.56 -30.07 -2.39
C ASN A 252 20.13 -29.18 -1.28
N GLN A 253 21.43 -28.99 -1.23
CA GLN A 253 22.09 -28.17 -0.21
C GLN A 253 21.87 -26.68 -0.48
N ASP A 254 21.96 -26.24 -1.74
CA ASP A 254 21.68 -24.84 -2.15
C ASP A 254 20.22 -24.45 -1.87
N SER A 255 19.27 -25.37 -2.10
CA SER A 255 17.84 -25.11 -1.81
C SER A 255 17.55 -25.02 -0.31
N THR A 256 18.23 -25.81 0.51
CA THR A 256 18.08 -25.77 1.98
C THR A 256 18.66 -24.49 2.56
N GLU A 257 19.86 -24.09 2.12
CA GLU A 257 20.52 -22.86 2.55
C GLU A 257 19.70 -21.62 2.17
N LYS A 258 19.10 -21.59 0.98
CA LYS A 258 18.19 -20.50 0.55
C LYS A 258 16.94 -20.43 1.41
N LYS A 259 16.34 -21.58 1.76
CA LYS A 259 15.17 -21.65 2.61
C LYS A 259 15.45 -21.14 4.04
N GLU A 260 16.55 -21.61 4.64
CA GLU A 260 17.00 -21.14 5.96
C GLU A 260 17.32 -19.64 5.95
N PHE A 261 17.95 -19.15 4.88
CA PHE A 261 18.19 -17.73 4.70
C PHE A 261 16.88 -16.94 4.65
N GLN A 262 15.90 -17.38 3.84
CA GLN A 262 14.60 -16.71 3.71
C GLN A 262 13.86 -16.68 5.06
N GLU A 263 13.77 -17.82 5.74
CA GLU A 263 13.10 -17.92 7.04
C GLU A 263 13.72 -16.99 8.09
N ARG A 264 15.04 -16.87 8.09
CA ARG A 264 15.76 -15.93 8.96
C ARG A 264 15.48 -14.47 8.57
N GLN A 265 15.42 -14.15 7.27
CA GLN A 265 15.09 -12.80 6.82
C GLN A 265 13.64 -12.43 7.18
N ASP A 266 12.70 -13.36 7.01
CA ASP A 266 11.30 -13.17 7.42
C ASP A 266 11.21 -12.90 8.91
N PHE A 267 11.94 -13.66 9.73
CA PHE A 267 12.00 -13.43 11.18
C PHE A 267 12.52 -12.01 11.52
N LEU A 268 13.61 -11.58 10.90
CA LEU A 268 14.17 -10.25 11.12
C LEU A 268 13.25 -9.13 10.65
N MET A 269 12.52 -9.34 9.56
CA MET A 269 11.54 -8.40 9.05
C MET A 269 10.33 -8.29 9.98
N GLU A 270 9.79 -9.41 10.45
CA GLU A 270 8.66 -9.41 11.39
C GLU A 270 9.04 -8.78 12.73
N LEU A 271 10.25 -9.05 13.26
CA LEU A 271 10.77 -8.32 14.42
C LEU A 271 10.81 -6.81 14.19
N ASN A 272 11.26 -6.40 13.00
CA ASN A 272 11.39 -4.98 12.65
C ASN A 272 10.02 -4.30 12.56
N THR A 273 9.02 -4.91 11.91
CA THR A 273 7.68 -4.31 11.78
C THR A 273 6.95 -4.22 13.11
N VAL A 274 7.03 -5.24 13.97
CA VAL A 274 6.51 -5.18 15.35
C VAL A 274 7.21 -4.10 16.17
N ARG A 275 8.54 -3.96 16.03
CA ARG A 275 9.31 -2.91 16.68
C ARG A 275 8.85 -1.51 16.22
N GLN A 276 8.66 -1.32 14.92
CA GLN A 276 8.15 -0.08 14.34
C GLN A 276 6.73 0.25 14.85
N ALA A 277 5.85 -0.75 14.98
CA ALA A 277 4.54 -0.59 15.59
C ALA A 277 4.65 -0.11 17.04
N ALA A 278 5.55 -0.69 17.84
CA ALA A 278 5.79 -0.27 19.21
C ALA A 278 6.38 1.16 19.30
N GLU A 279 7.25 1.55 18.38
CA GLU A 279 7.83 2.90 18.32
C GLU A 279 6.79 4.00 18.12
N THR A 280 5.67 3.70 17.43
CA THR A 280 4.59 4.69 17.22
C THR A 280 4.03 5.21 18.55
N TRP A 281 4.01 4.39 19.61
CA TRP A 281 3.54 4.77 20.95
C TRP A 281 4.51 5.67 21.72
N LEU A 282 5.80 5.62 21.39
CA LEU A 282 6.84 6.40 22.06
C LEU A 282 7.21 7.66 21.29
N SER A 283 6.90 7.72 20.01
CA SER A 283 7.27 8.81 19.13
C SER A 283 6.41 10.05 19.39
N LYS A 284 7.06 11.22 19.37
CA LYS A 284 6.40 12.54 19.32
C LYS A 284 6.22 13.06 17.89
N GLU A 285 6.75 12.35 16.91
CA GLU A 285 6.62 12.68 15.50
C GLU A 285 5.17 12.48 15.04
N ASN A 286 4.78 13.17 13.97
CA ASN A 286 3.49 12.92 13.32
C ASN A 286 3.43 11.46 12.84
N SER A 287 2.37 10.74 13.21
CA SER A 287 2.23 9.31 12.92
C SER A 287 2.30 8.98 11.41
N SER A 288 1.76 9.84 10.55
CA SER A 288 1.84 9.65 9.10
C SER A 288 3.27 9.77 8.58
N VAL A 289 4.05 10.73 9.10
CA VAL A 289 5.47 10.90 8.71
C VAL A 289 6.30 9.71 9.15
N LEU A 290 6.09 9.25 10.39
CA LEU A 290 6.77 8.08 10.93
C LEU A 290 6.43 6.81 10.14
N ARG A 291 5.14 6.60 9.84
CA ARG A 291 4.66 5.45 9.07
C ARG A 291 5.27 5.42 7.66
N ASP A 292 5.25 6.53 6.93
CA ASP A 292 5.82 6.60 5.57
C ASP A 292 7.32 6.32 5.55
N ARG A 293 8.07 6.81 6.56
CA ARG A 293 9.50 6.51 6.72
C ARG A 293 9.73 5.02 6.99
N ASN A 294 8.93 4.42 7.85
CA ASN A 294 9.04 3.00 8.18
C ASN A 294 8.67 2.12 6.97
N MET A 295 7.62 2.48 6.22
CA MET A 295 7.26 1.79 4.98
C MET A 295 8.39 1.85 3.94
N GLU A 296 9.02 3.02 3.77
CA GLU A 296 10.18 3.18 2.88
C GLU A 296 11.35 2.28 3.32
N GLU A 297 11.68 2.25 4.61
CA GLU A 297 12.72 1.37 5.15
C GLU A 297 12.40 -0.11 4.89
N ASN A 298 11.14 -0.53 5.06
CA ASN A 298 10.71 -1.90 4.82
C ASN A 298 10.79 -2.26 3.32
N VAL A 299 10.37 -1.36 2.41
CA VAL A 299 10.51 -1.55 0.96
C VAL A 299 11.98 -1.75 0.58
N LYS A 300 12.90 -0.98 1.17
CA LYS A 300 14.35 -1.13 0.92
C LYS A 300 14.87 -2.50 1.37
N LYS A 301 14.50 -2.94 2.56
CA LYS A 301 14.87 -4.26 3.08
C LYS A 301 14.33 -5.40 2.22
N ILE A 302 13.06 -5.30 1.76
CA ILE A 302 12.48 -6.27 0.84
C ILE A 302 13.27 -6.30 -0.48
N LEU A 303 13.62 -5.15 -1.04
CA LEU A 303 14.44 -5.09 -2.25
C LEU A 303 15.84 -5.70 -2.06
N GLU A 304 16.49 -5.45 -0.92
CA GLU A 304 17.77 -6.06 -0.57
C GLU A 304 17.68 -7.60 -0.47
N MET A 305 16.60 -8.13 0.05
CA MET A 305 16.33 -9.57 0.05
C MET A 305 16.15 -10.09 -1.39
N GLU A 306 15.34 -9.42 -2.19
CA GLU A 306 15.08 -9.79 -3.59
C GLU A 306 16.33 -9.72 -4.46
N GLN A 307 17.29 -8.85 -4.17
CA GLN A 307 18.61 -8.85 -4.85
C GLN A 307 19.42 -10.09 -4.57
N LYS A 308 19.15 -10.83 -3.50
CA LYS A 308 19.86 -12.07 -3.13
C LYS A 308 19.16 -13.34 -3.62
N ILE A 309 17.83 -13.32 -3.63
CA ILE A 309 17.04 -14.54 -3.89
C ILE A 309 16.16 -14.47 -5.13
N GLY A 310 15.93 -13.29 -5.68
CA GLY A 310 15.04 -13.02 -6.81
C GLY A 310 15.69 -12.19 -7.92
N SER A 311 14.87 -11.44 -8.64
CA SER A 311 15.34 -10.57 -9.73
C SER A 311 15.96 -9.26 -9.27
N GLY A 312 15.84 -8.89 -7.99
CA GLY A 312 16.17 -7.55 -7.50
C GLY A 312 15.21 -6.46 -8.01
N LYS A 313 14.00 -6.85 -8.41
CA LYS A 313 12.94 -5.96 -8.90
C LYS A 313 11.65 -6.18 -8.14
N LEU A 314 11.00 -5.10 -7.72
CA LEU A 314 9.86 -5.10 -6.82
C LEU A 314 8.72 -4.24 -7.36
N VAL A 315 7.51 -4.78 -7.47
CA VAL A 315 6.27 -4.01 -7.62
C VAL A 315 5.71 -3.74 -6.22
N ILE A 316 5.41 -2.49 -5.89
CA ILE A 316 4.72 -2.12 -4.65
C ILE A 316 3.34 -1.53 -4.96
N SER A 317 2.35 -1.79 -4.11
CA SER A 317 1.01 -1.20 -4.23
C SER A 317 0.61 -0.54 -2.92
N ALA A 318 0.20 0.73 -3.02
CA ALA A 318 -0.30 1.54 -1.90
C ALA A 318 -1.24 2.64 -2.39
N HIS A 319 -1.86 3.35 -1.45
CA HIS A 319 -2.58 4.57 -1.75
C HIS A 319 -1.70 5.59 -2.49
N ASP A 320 -2.26 6.31 -3.46
CA ASP A 320 -1.57 7.32 -4.28
C ASP A 320 -0.77 8.33 -3.45
N GLY A 321 -1.26 8.68 -2.26
CA GLY A 321 -0.58 9.58 -1.34
C GLY A 321 0.78 9.08 -0.85
N HIS A 322 0.96 7.78 -0.74
CA HIS A 322 2.21 7.17 -0.26
C HIS A 322 3.25 7.00 -1.35
N ILE A 323 2.83 6.75 -2.60
CA ILE A 323 3.75 6.46 -3.71
C ILE A 323 4.21 7.68 -4.51
N GLN A 324 3.58 8.84 -4.33
CA GLN A 324 3.87 10.05 -5.10
C GLN A 324 5.32 10.54 -4.89
N LYS A 325 5.96 11.01 -5.97
CA LYS A 325 7.35 11.50 -5.99
C LYS A 325 7.51 12.91 -5.42
N GLU A 326 6.42 13.66 -5.33
CA GLU A 326 6.36 14.99 -4.71
C GLU A 326 5.13 15.09 -3.80
N ASN A 327 5.34 15.51 -2.56
CA ASN A 327 4.28 15.80 -1.60
C ASN A 327 4.59 17.12 -0.89
N PRO A 328 3.76 18.18 -1.06
CA PRO A 328 4.04 19.50 -0.49
C PRO A 328 3.83 19.58 1.03
N ILE A 329 3.29 18.52 1.66
CA ILE A 329 2.93 18.52 3.07
C ILE A 329 4.05 17.88 3.91
N TYR A 330 4.57 16.72 3.48
CA TYR A 330 5.63 15.99 4.15
C TYR A 330 6.32 15.00 3.19
N ASN A 331 7.44 14.43 3.59
CA ASN A 331 8.13 13.40 2.81
C ASN A 331 7.38 12.07 2.95
N SER A 332 6.49 11.76 2.00
CA SER A 332 5.86 10.44 1.90
C SER A 332 6.86 9.36 1.46
N MET A 333 6.48 8.09 1.56
CA MET A 333 7.30 6.95 1.13
C MET A 333 7.86 7.14 -0.29
N GLY A 334 7.03 7.54 -1.26
CA GLY A 334 7.46 7.75 -2.65
C GLY A 334 8.44 8.92 -2.82
N VAL A 335 8.34 9.98 -2.00
CA VAL A 335 9.34 11.07 -1.97
C VAL A 335 10.69 10.54 -1.48
N LEU A 336 10.69 9.70 -0.44
CA LEU A 336 11.91 9.10 0.11
C LEU A 336 12.53 8.09 -0.88
N LEU A 337 11.72 7.22 -1.48
CA LEU A 337 12.16 6.29 -2.53
C LEU A 337 12.72 7.03 -3.75
N THR A 338 12.10 8.15 -4.16
CA THR A 338 12.62 8.99 -5.25
C THR A 338 14.01 9.55 -4.92
N LYS A 339 14.22 9.97 -3.69
CA LYS A 339 15.51 10.50 -3.23
C LYS A 339 16.58 9.42 -3.23
N ASP A 340 16.26 8.19 -2.81
CA ASP A 340 17.22 7.11 -2.64
C ASP A 340 17.52 6.37 -3.95
N PHE A 341 16.52 6.21 -4.83
CA PHE A 341 16.60 5.40 -6.05
C PHE A 341 16.60 6.22 -7.35
N GLY A 342 16.20 7.50 -7.33
CA GLY A 342 16.17 8.33 -8.53
C GLY A 342 15.32 7.72 -9.64
N GLU A 343 15.92 7.51 -10.83
CA GLU A 343 15.26 6.93 -12.00
C GLU A 343 14.97 5.42 -11.88
N ALA A 344 15.53 4.73 -10.88
CA ALA A 344 15.22 3.34 -10.61
C ALA A 344 13.89 3.15 -9.85
N TYR A 345 13.27 4.23 -9.35
CA TYR A 345 11.92 4.27 -8.80
C TYR A 345 10.95 4.85 -9.84
N TYR A 346 9.91 4.08 -10.18
CA TYR A 346 8.88 4.47 -11.16
C TYR A 346 7.50 4.44 -10.52
N ALA A 347 6.78 5.56 -10.53
CA ALA A 347 5.48 5.71 -9.90
C ALA A 347 4.35 5.78 -10.95
N ILE A 348 3.41 4.84 -10.87
CA ILE A 348 2.16 4.85 -11.62
C ILE A 348 1.04 5.32 -10.69
N GLY A 349 0.56 6.55 -10.87
CA GLY A 349 -0.63 7.03 -10.17
C GLY A 349 -1.92 6.55 -10.83
N THR A 350 -3.04 6.67 -10.12
CA THR A 350 -4.38 6.40 -10.67
C THR A 350 -5.31 7.58 -10.46
N ASP A 351 -6.32 7.73 -11.31
CA ASP A 351 -7.49 8.58 -11.03
C ASP A 351 -8.73 8.00 -11.71
N VAL A 352 -9.90 8.33 -11.17
CA VAL A 352 -11.18 7.88 -11.69
C VAL A 352 -12.17 9.04 -11.76
N TRP A 353 -12.84 9.19 -12.93
CA TRP A 353 -13.81 10.27 -13.11
C TRP A 353 -15.00 10.15 -12.16
N LYS A 354 -15.54 8.95 -11.99
CA LYS A 354 -16.63 8.65 -11.05
C LYS A 354 -16.36 7.34 -10.36
N VAL A 355 -16.35 7.36 -9.05
CA VAL A 355 -16.20 6.15 -8.26
C VAL A 355 -17.42 5.94 -7.36
N THR A 356 -17.91 4.73 -7.35
CA THR A 356 -18.77 4.21 -6.28
C THR A 356 -17.86 3.35 -5.40
N ASP A 357 -17.57 3.85 -4.22
CA ASP A 357 -16.55 3.32 -3.32
C ASP A 357 -17.19 2.64 -2.12
N ASN A 358 -16.66 1.48 -1.73
CA ASN A 358 -17.03 0.80 -0.49
C ASN A 358 -16.06 1.27 0.61
N ILE A 359 -16.45 2.29 1.37
CA ILE A 359 -15.59 3.04 2.28
C ILE A 359 -16.00 2.81 3.75
N LYS A 360 -15.02 2.74 4.66
CA LYS A 360 -15.23 2.63 6.10
C LYS A 360 -15.84 3.91 6.67
N VAL A 361 -16.87 3.79 7.52
CA VAL A 361 -17.44 4.93 8.23
C VAL A 361 -16.51 5.36 9.36
N LEU A 362 -16.16 6.64 9.38
CA LEU A 362 -15.22 7.18 10.36
C LEU A 362 -15.72 6.96 11.80
N GLY A 363 -14.89 6.31 12.63
CA GLY A 363 -15.22 5.99 14.02
C GLY A 363 -16.16 4.79 14.21
N GLU A 364 -16.48 4.05 13.14
CA GLU A 364 -17.32 2.86 13.19
C GLU A 364 -16.61 1.66 12.52
N ALA A 365 -16.98 0.44 12.90
CA ALA A 365 -16.46 -0.77 12.24
C ALA A 365 -17.13 -1.02 10.87
N LYS A 366 -18.31 -0.43 10.62
CA LYS A 366 -19.09 -0.65 9.40
C LYS A 366 -18.52 0.11 8.19
N ARG A 367 -18.79 -0.43 7.01
CA ARG A 367 -18.53 0.19 5.72
C ARG A 367 -19.85 0.68 5.09
N THR A 368 -19.74 1.56 4.10
CA THR A 368 -20.87 2.10 3.35
C THR A 368 -20.47 2.33 1.90
N VAL A 369 -21.42 2.20 0.99
CA VAL A 369 -21.20 2.48 -0.43
C VAL A 369 -21.54 3.93 -0.71
N GLN A 370 -20.58 4.72 -1.18
CA GLN A 370 -20.72 6.15 -1.45
C GLN A 370 -20.17 6.50 -2.84
N ARG A 371 -20.74 7.54 -3.45
CA ARG A 371 -20.32 7.99 -4.77
C ARG A 371 -19.58 9.31 -4.68
N PHE A 372 -18.43 9.38 -5.37
CA PHE A 372 -17.58 10.56 -5.52
C PHE A 372 -17.36 10.86 -7.00
N VAL A 373 -17.11 12.14 -7.31
CA VAL A 373 -16.84 12.60 -8.68
C VAL A 373 -15.56 13.43 -8.65
N SER A 374 -14.61 13.06 -9.50
CA SER A 374 -13.40 13.84 -9.77
C SER A 374 -13.74 15.08 -10.63
N VAL A 375 -12.83 16.04 -10.64
CA VAL A 375 -12.81 17.16 -11.60
C VAL A 375 -11.56 17.15 -12.45
N ASP A 376 -10.83 16.05 -12.43
CA ASP A 376 -9.68 15.84 -13.31
C ASP A 376 -10.15 15.72 -14.77
N PRO A 377 -9.75 16.65 -15.65
CA PRO A 377 -10.12 16.60 -17.06
C PRO A 377 -9.51 15.38 -17.80
N LEU A 378 -8.39 14.81 -17.30
CA LEU A 378 -7.78 13.60 -17.88
C LEU A 378 -8.61 12.37 -17.52
N ALA A 379 -9.01 12.18 -16.26
CA ALA A 379 -9.90 11.09 -15.88
C ALA A 379 -11.24 11.11 -16.66
N ALA A 380 -11.77 12.30 -16.94
CA ALA A 380 -12.99 12.46 -17.74
C ALA A 380 -12.83 11.98 -19.18
N GLN A 381 -11.60 11.99 -19.78
CA GLN A 381 -11.37 11.51 -21.13
C GLN A 381 -11.42 9.98 -21.25
N ALA A 382 -11.30 9.24 -20.16
CA ALA A 382 -11.34 7.77 -20.19
C ALA A 382 -12.64 7.22 -20.81
N ARG A 383 -13.73 8.01 -20.84
CA ARG A 383 -14.97 7.65 -21.56
C ARG A 383 -14.80 7.36 -23.04
N PHE A 384 -13.73 7.90 -23.66
CA PHE A 384 -13.42 7.69 -25.08
C PHE A 384 -12.47 6.52 -25.33
N ALA A 385 -11.84 5.97 -24.27
CA ALA A 385 -11.01 4.79 -24.37
C ALA A 385 -11.85 3.52 -24.56
N LYS A 386 -11.26 2.50 -25.21
CA LYS A 386 -11.94 1.24 -25.57
C LYS A 386 -12.60 0.56 -24.36
N GLU A 387 -11.89 0.48 -23.23
CA GLU A 387 -12.36 -0.16 -21.97
C GLU A 387 -12.69 0.86 -20.90
N LYS A 388 -12.97 2.12 -21.32
CA LYS A 388 -13.13 3.25 -20.41
C LYS A 388 -11.95 3.44 -19.45
N GLN A 389 -10.78 2.96 -19.86
CA GLN A 389 -9.52 3.02 -19.14
C GLN A 389 -8.39 3.28 -20.12
N TYR A 390 -7.39 4.07 -19.73
CA TYR A 390 -6.19 4.32 -20.50
C TYR A 390 -5.03 4.76 -19.59
N ALA A 391 -3.81 4.65 -20.10
CA ALA A 391 -2.60 5.17 -19.46
C ALA A 391 -2.04 6.36 -20.25
N LEU A 392 -1.42 7.30 -19.51
CA LEU A 392 -0.50 8.32 -20.04
C LEU A 392 0.88 8.09 -19.46
N TYR A 393 1.86 7.94 -20.34
CA TYR A 393 3.28 7.81 -20.00
C TYR A 393 3.95 9.18 -20.21
N PHE A 394 4.23 9.92 -19.15
CA PHE A 394 4.55 11.35 -19.22
C PHE A 394 5.85 11.65 -19.94
N SER A 395 6.85 10.77 -19.84
CA SER A 395 8.13 10.90 -20.56
C SER A 395 8.00 10.87 -22.09
N ARG A 396 6.86 10.39 -22.62
CA ARG A 396 6.59 10.33 -24.06
C ARG A 396 5.85 11.55 -24.59
N ILE A 397 5.34 12.40 -23.70
CA ILE A 397 4.59 13.61 -24.03
C ILE A 397 5.57 14.80 -24.02
N THR A 398 6.24 15.03 -25.15
CA THR A 398 7.36 15.96 -25.27
C THR A 398 7.02 17.27 -26.00
N ASP A 399 5.89 17.36 -26.69
CA ASP A 399 5.47 18.59 -27.36
C ASP A 399 4.89 19.60 -26.35
N GLU A 400 5.72 20.55 -25.92
CA GLU A 400 5.35 21.59 -24.93
C GLU A 400 4.14 22.44 -25.37
N LYS A 401 3.85 22.50 -26.67
CA LYS A 401 2.70 23.24 -27.20
C LYS A 401 1.41 22.43 -27.18
N SER A 402 1.50 21.11 -27.00
CA SER A 402 0.33 20.27 -26.94
C SER A 402 -0.51 20.55 -25.70
N LYS A 403 -1.83 20.38 -25.83
CA LYS A 403 -2.74 20.56 -24.69
C LYS A 403 -2.49 19.53 -23.58
N VAL A 404 -2.04 18.32 -23.99
CA VAL A 404 -1.74 17.24 -23.02
C VAL A 404 -0.53 17.61 -22.18
N TYR A 405 0.57 18.08 -22.81
CA TYR A 405 1.75 18.54 -22.08
C TYR A 405 1.40 19.63 -21.08
N GLN A 406 0.63 20.63 -21.50
CA GLN A 406 0.19 21.72 -20.64
C GLN A 406 -0.65 21.21 -19.45
N LEU A 407 -1.55 20.24 -19.69
CA LEU A 407 -2.39 19.68 -18.63
C LEU A 407 -1.56 18.93 -17.58
N ILE A 408 -0.67 18.02 -18.00
CA ILE A 408 0.13 17.22 -17.04
C ILE A 408 1.13 18.07 -16.25
N HIS A 409 1.52 19.26 -16.77
CA HIS A 409 2.41 20.20 -16.08
C HIS A 409 1.67 21.31 -15.31
N THR A 410 0.34 21.33 -15.34
CA THR A 410 -0.47 22.33 -14.62
C THR A 410 -1.12 21.69 -13.40
N PRO A 411 -1.02 22.31 -12.19
CA PRO A 411 -1.69 21.80 -11.02
C PRO A 411 -3.21 21.67 -11.21
N MET A 412 -3.73 20.46 -11.10
CA MET A 412 -5.15 20.13 -11.17
C MET A 412 -5.59 19.35 -9.93
N GLU A 413 -6.89 19.24 -9.71
CA GLU A 413 -7.45 18.44 -8.63
C GLU A 413 -7.64 16.99 -9.13
N MET A 414 -6.97 16.05 -8.46
CA MET A 414 -7.06 14.60 -8.67
C MET A 414 -7.78 13.98 -7.48
N LEU A 415 -8.48 12.86 -7.69
CA LEU A 415 -9.09 12.10 -6.60
C LEU A 415 -8.00 11.50 -5.70
N GLN A 416 -8.23 11.58 -4.39
CA GLN A 416 -7.38 10.93 -3.38
C GLN A 416 -8.26 10.60 -2.17
N LEU A 417 -9.01 9.50 -2.27
CA LEU A 417 -10.00 9.08 -1.29
C LEU A 417 -9.40 8.00 -0.38
N GLY A 418 -9.11 8.37 0.88
CA GLY A 418 -8.64 7.44 1.90
C GLY A 418 -9.78 6.66 2.58
N GLU A 419 -9.44 5.78 3.51
CA GLU A 419 -10.33 4.94 4.30
C GLU A 419 -11.01 5.70 5.46
N GLY A 420 -11.95 6.58 5.17
CA GLY A 420 -12.67 7.29 6.22
C GLY A 420 -13.81 8.16 5.69
N TYR A 421 -15.04 7.66 5.78
CA TYR A 421 -16.23 8.39 5.36
C TYR A 421 -16.94 9.08 6.54
N SER A 422 -17.26 10.36 6.35
CA SER A 422 -18.29 11.05 7.14
C SER A 422 -19.30 11.71 6.20
N PHE A 423 -20.52 11.95 6.68
CA PHE A 423 -21.56 12.59 5.87
C PHE A 423 -21.10 13.96 5.30
N LEU A 424 -20.26 14.69 6.03
CA LEU A 424 -19.75 16.01 5.59
C LEU A 424 -18.74 15.91 4.47
N LEU A 425 -17.99 14.79 4.37
CA LEU A 425 -16.98 14.57 3.35
C LEU A 425 -17.50 14.83 1.93
N ARG A 426 -18.69 14.35 1.63
CA ARG A 426 -19.33 14.51 0.31
C ARG A 426 -19.59 15.97 -0.10
N PHE A 427 -19.60 16.90 0.85
CA PHE A 427 -19.80 18.33 0.61
C PHE A 427 -18.50 19.13 0.64
N LEU A 428 -17.38 18.48 0.96
CA LEU A 428 -16.06 19.09 1.11
C LEU A 428 -15.05 18.42 0.16
N PRO A 429 -15.06 18.71 -1.15
CA PRO A 429 -14.19 18.05 -2.14
C PRO A 429 -12.71 18.08 -1.79
N ASN A 430 -12.22 19.14 -1.14
CA ASN A 430 -10.83 19.23 -0.68
C ASN A 430 -10.44 18.15 0.35
N SER A 431 -11.41 17.39 0.90
CA SER A 431 -11.16 16.30 1.84
C SER A 431 -10.85 14.97 1.14
N TYR A 432 -11.15 14.86 -0.16
CA TYR A 432 -10.92 13.66 -0.97
C TYR A 432 -10.31 13.96 -2.35
N ARG A 433 -9.76 15.16 -2.51
CA ARG A 433 -9.02 15.58 -3.70
C ARG A 433 -7.72 16.25 -3.29
N VAL A 434 -6.70 16.03 -4.10
CA VAL A 434 -5.39 16.63 -3.94
C VAL A 434 -5.09 17.49 -5.16
N LYS A 435 -4.49 18.64 -4.93
CA LYS A 435 -4.06 19.54 -6.02
C LYS A 435 -2.57 19.38 -6.28
N GLY A 436 -2.20 19.12 -7.53
CA GLY A 436 -0.82 19.04 -7.99
C GLY A 436 -0.72 18.83 -9.48
N ALA A 437 0.47 19.01 -10.04
CA ALA A 437 0.74 18.69 -11.42
C ALA A 437 1.04 17.17 -11.53
N PRO A 438 0.32 16.41 -12.38
CA PRO A 438 0.52 14.96 -12.51
C PRO A 438 1.98 14.55 -12.70
N VAL A 439 2.72 15.23 -13.58
CA VAL A 439 4.12 14.92 -13.91
C VAL A 439 5.11 15.13 -12.76
N GLN A 440 4.77 15.94 -11.76
CA GLN A 440 5.59 16.13 -10.57
C GLN A 440 5.42 15.00 -9.56
N ARG A 441 4.24 14.34 -9.58
CA ARG A 441 3.87 13.31 -8.62
C ARG A 441 4.13 11.91 -9.10
N TYR A 442 3.99 11.67 -10.41
CA TYR A 442 4.06 10.33 -11.00
C TYR A 442 4.85 10.35 -12.31
N ASP A 443 5.33 9.20 -12.74
CA ASP A 443 5.97 9.02 -14.06
C ASP A 443 4.93 8.70 -15.14
N SER A 444 3.83 8.07 -14.73
CA SER A 444 2.66 7.79 -15.55
C SER A 444 1.40 7.73 -14.70
N MET A 445 0.24 7.80 -15.33
CA MET A 445 -1.05 7.62 -14.64
C MET A 445 -1.99 6.73 -15.46
N ILE A 446 -2.78 5.93 -14.76
CA ILE A 446 -3.90 5.16 -15.30
C ILE A 446 -5.19 5.87 -14.91
N TYR A 447 -6.00 6.19 -15.93
CA TYR A 447 -7.27 6.88 -15.78
C TYR A 447 -8.44 5.97 -16.07
N LEU A 448 -9.40 5.94 -15.15
CA LEU A 448 -10.65 5.20 -15.25
C LEU A 448 -11.83 6.18 -15.43
N TYR A 449 -12.84 5.82 -16.24
CA TYR A 449 -14.04 6.64 -16.34
C TYR A 449 -15.04 6.37 -15.21
N GLU A 450 -15.23 5.10 -14.86
CA GLU A 450 -16.12 4.66 -13.78
C GLU A 450 -15.41 3.62 -12.93
N GLY A 451 -15.60 3.70 -11.60
CA GLY A 451 -15.16 2.73 -10.63
C GLY A 451 -16.35 2.16 -9.86
N ASN A 452 -16.37 0.85 -9.68
CA ASN A 452 -17.36 0.11 -8.93
C ASN A 452 -16.85 -0.20 -7.52
N PRO A 453 -17.75 -0.42 -6.53
CA PRO A 453 -17.32 -0.77 -5.20
C PRO A 453 -16.74 -2.19 -5.15
N ILE A 454 -15.73 -2.39 -4.31
CA ILE A 454 -15.27 -3.75 -3.96
C ILE A 454 -16.42 -4.55 -3.36
N GLU A 455 -16.42 -5.85 -3.62
CA GLU A 455 -17.30 -6.83 -2.99
C GLU A 455 -16.47 -7.68 -2.03
N LEU A 456 -16.77 -7.53 -0.72
CA LEU A 456 -16.06 -8.29 0.31
C LEU A 456 -16.49 -9.76 0.28
N LEU A 457 -15.54 -10.65 0.38
CA LEU A 457 -15.78 -12.07 0.61
C LEU A 457 -16.24 -12.26 2.06
N GLU A 458 -17.35 -12.98 2.24
CA GLU A 458 -17.81 -13.35 3.59
C GLU A 458 -16.86 -14.36 4.22
N GLU A 459 -16.60 -14.20 5.51
CA GLU A 459 -15.93 -15.23 6.31
C GLU A 459 -16.80 -16.52 6.28
N LYS A 460 -16.17 -17.65 5.91
CA LYS A 460 -16.84 -18.95 5.83
C LYS A 460 -16.82 -19.66 7.18
#